data_99fef77c10d5e63bd2323565d99a0343
#
_entry.id   99fef77c10d5e63bd2323565d99a0343
#
_cell.length_a   1.000
_cell.length_b   1.000
_cell.length_c   1.000
_cell.angle_alpha   90.00
_cell.angle_beta   90.00
_cell.angle_gamma   90.00
#
_symmetry.space_group_name_H-M   'P 1'
#
loop_
_entity.id
_entity.type
_entity.pdbx_description
1 polymer ?
#
loop_
_entity_poly.entity_id
_entity_poly.type
_entity_poly.pdbx_seq_one_letter_code
_entity_poly.pdbx_strand_id
1 'polypeptide(L)'
;MNKIRLRNANYLRENFINYYDKFFEVQIADVNYVHSYYTFSFTLKEDCSFNRKMLSLHLESKGIETRPMMAGTLPDQPGLRNCNGIIVGDLKNSRYVRDNTLCVGVHPLLDIQDMDYVLEEMNDFLSRNK
;
A
#
# COMPACT_ATOMS: atom_id res chain seq x y z
N MET A 1 10.13 16.06 -11.22
CA MET A 1 9.24 15.51 -10.15
C MET A 1 8.83 14.06 -10.42
N ASN A 2 8.21 13.73 -11.55
CA ASN A 2 7.75 12.33 -11.80
C ASN A 2 8.87 11.29 -11.87
N LYS A 3 10.05 11.61 -12.40
CA LYS A 3 11.18 10.66 -12.49
C LYS A 3 11.64 10.14 -11.12
N ILE A 4 11.67 11.00 -10.09
CA ILE A 4 12.08 10.61 -8.74
C ILE A 4 11.01 9.72 -8.10
N ARG A 5 9.73 10.10 -8.19
CA ARG A 5 8.63 9.25 -7.72
C ARG A 5 8.64 7.87 -8.38
N LEU A 6 8.84 7.83 -9.68
CA LEU A 6 8.92 6.58 -10.44
C LEU A 6 10.11 5.72 -9.98
N ARG A 7 11.29 6.34 -9.79
CA ARG A 7 12.49 5.67 -9.24
C ARG A 7 12.20 5.06 -7.86
N ASN A 8 11.70 5.87 -6.93
CA ASN A 8 11.43 5.44 -5.55
C ASN A 8 10.37 4.31 -5.52
N ALA A 9 9.28 4.47 -6.27
CA ALA A 9 8.23 3.47 -6.32
C ALA A 9 8.69 2.16 -7.00
N ASN A 10 9.47 2.24 -8.07
CA ASN A 10 10.01 1.05 -8.73
C ASN A 10 10.99 0.32 -7.81
N TYR A 11 11.83 1.05 -7.07
CA TYR A 11 12.75 0.47 -6.10
C TYR A 11 12.02 -0.32 -5.03
N LEU A 12 10.99 0.27 -4.41
CA LEU A 12 10.14 -0.45 -3.46
C LEU A 12 9.44 -1.65 -4.11
N ARG A 13 8.86 -1.47 -5.29
CA ARG A 13 8.15 -2.54 -6.01
C ARG A 13 9.03 -3.75 -6.28
N GLU A 14 10.26 -3.54 -6.77
CA GLU A 14 11.21 -4.62 -7.05
C GLU A 14 11.56 -5.38 -5.78
N ASN A 15 11.80 -4.69 -4.66
CA ASN A 15 12.05 -5.32 -3.38
C ASN A 15 10.83 -6.09 -2.86
N PHE A 16 9.61 -5.53 -2.99
CA PHE A 16 8.38 -6.21 -2.58
C PHE A 16 8.13 -7.49 -3.38
N ILE A 17 8.33 -7.47 -4.70
CA ILE A 17 8.19 -8.66 -5.56
C ILE A 17 9.24 -9.72 -5.20
N ASN A 18 10.49 -9.33 -4.96
CA ASN A 18 11.59 -10.27 -4.75
C ASN A 18 11.65 -10.85 -3.34
N TYR A 19 11.25 -10.09 -2.32
CA TYR A 19 11.47 -10.47 -0.92
C TYR A 19 10.20 -10.57 -0.08
N TYR A 20 9.13 -9.90 -0.47
CA TYR A 20 7.89 -9.81 0.32
C TYR A 20 6.65 -10.38 -0.37
N ASP A 21 6.82 -11.03 -1.52
CA ASP A 21 5.72 -11.64 -2.28
C ASP A 21 4.86 -12.60 -1.46
N LYS A 22 5.44 -13.26 -0.46
CA LYS A 22 4.68 -14.12 0.46
C LYS A 22 3.62 -13.37 1.25
N PHE A 23 3.86 -12.10 1.58
CA PHE A 23 3.01 -11.31 2.49
C PHE A 23 2.16 -10.26 1.77
N PHE A 24 2.64 -9.75 0.64
CA PHE A 24 2.02 -8.60 -0.01
C PHE A 24 1.83 -8.81 -1.50
N GLU A 25 0.78 -8.18 -1.99
CA GLU A 25 0.56 -7.93 -3.41
C GLU A 25 0.84 -6.46 -3.71
N VAL A 26 1.51 -6.22 -4.84
CA VAL A 26 1.79 -4.87 -5.34
C VAL A 26 1.19 -4.67 -6.72
N GLN A 27 0.79 -3.45 -7.01
CA GLN A 27 0.25 -3.11 -8.32
C GLN A 27 1.34 -3.21 -9.38
N ILE A 28 1.06 -3.98 -10.42
CA ILE A 28 1.91 -4.08 -11.63
C ILE A 28 1.32 -3.13 -12.66
N ALA A 29 2.10 -2.12 -13.07
CA ALA A 29 1.71 -1.24 -14.17
C ALA A 29 1.86 -1.98 -15.51
N ASP A 30 0.91 -1.77 -16.42
CA ASP A 30 1.03 -2.23 -17.81
C ASP A 30 2.24 -1.55 -18.46
N VAL A 31 2.99 -2.31 -19.26
CA VAL A 31 4.21 -1.84 -19.96
C VAL A 31 3.98 -0.67 -20.91
N ASN A 32 2.74 -0.45 -21.34
CA ASN A 32 2.36 0.63 -22.25
C ASN A 32 2.09 1.96 -21.52
N TYR A 33 2.13 1.99 -20.17
CA TYR A 33 1.82 3.18 -19.40
C TYR A 33 2.93 3.55 -18.45
N VAL A 34 3.14 4.85 -18.26
CA VAL A 34 4.03 5.40 -17.24
C VAL A 34 3.17 5.81 -16.04
N HIS A 35 3.30 5.07 -14.95
CA HIS A 35 2.60 5.38 -13.72
C HIS A 35 3.25 6.59 -13.03
N SER A 36 2.44 7.55 -12.56
CA SER A 36 2.95 8.78 -11.93
C SER A 36 3.20 8.64 -10.42
N TYR A 37 2.77 7.56 -9.80
CA TYR A 37 2.87 7.22 -8.37
C TYR A 37 2.61 8.40 -7.44
N TYR A 38 1.38 8.58 -7.00
CA TYR A 38 1.08 9.47 -5.88
C TYR A 38 1.68 8.93 -4.58
N THR A 39 1.49 7.64 -4.35
CA THR A 39 2.05 6.84 -3.25
C THR A 39 2.47 5.48 -3.79
N PHE A 40 3.25 4.74 -3.04
CA PHE A 40 3.45 3.31 -3.25
C PHE A 40 2.45 2.54 -2.39
N SER A 41 1.61 1.73 -3.02
CA SER A 41 0.57 0.94 -2.37
C SER A 41 0.88 -0.55 -2.43
N PHE A 42 0.60 -1.25 -1.33
CA PHE A 42 0.73 -2.69 -1.22
C PHE A 42 -0.41 -3.26 -0.38
N THR A 43 -0.88 -4.44 -0.71
CA THR A 43 -2.03 -5.09 -0.10
C THR A 43 -1.59 -6.35 0.62
N LEU A 44 -1.97 -6.50 1.89
CA LEU A 44 -1.69 -7.71 2.67
C LEU A 44 -2.46 -8.88 2.08
N LYS A 45 -1.80 -10.06 1.97
CA LYS A 45 -2.43 -11.32 1.60
C LYS A 45 -3.23 -11.91 2.76
N GLU A 46 -4.21 -12.76 2.46
CA GLU A 46 -5.15 -13.33 3.46
C GLU A 46 -4.44 -14.17 4.54
N ASP A 47 -3.35 -14.84 4.18
CA ASP A 47 -2.64 -15.77 5.06
C ASP A 47 -1.62 -15.11 6.00
N CYS A 48 -1.61 -13.77 6.10
CA CYS A 48 -0.70 -13.07 7.01
C CYS A 48 -1.10 -13.28 8.49
N SER A 49 -0.11 -13.57 9.34
CA SER A 49 -0.27 -13.67 10.81
C SER A 49 -0.54 -12.31 11.48
N PHE A 50 -0.48 -11.22 10.74
CA PHE A 50 -0.67 -9.85 11.20
C PHE A 50 -1.69 -9.12 10.30
N ASN A 51 -2.21 -8.00 10.79
CA ASN A 51 -3.14 -7.17 10.03
C ASN A 51 -2.54 -5.81 9.68
N ARG A 52 -3.20 -5.09 8.77
CA ARG A 52 -2.80 -3.76 8.30
C ARG A 52 -2.56 -2.78 9.45
N LYS A 53 -3.38 -2.81 10.51
CA LYS A 53 -3.25 -1.89 11.63
C LYS A 53 -1.96 -2.11 12.42
N MET A 54 -1.57 -3.37 12.64
CA MET A 54 -0.32 -3.70 13.33
C MET A 54 0.88 -3.16 12.55
N LEU A 55 0.91 -3.38 11.24
CA LEU A 55 1.97 -2.89 10.37
C LEU A 55 2.01 -1.34 10.32
N SER A 56 0.86 -0.70 10.17
CA SER A 56 0.74 0.77 10.17
C SER A 56 1.29 1.37 11.47
N LEU A 57 0.89 0.84 12.63
CA LEU A 57 1.37 1.32 13.93
C LEU A 57 2.88 1.16 14.09
N HIS A 58 3.46 0.04 13.62
CA HIS A 58 4.90 -0.16 13.63
C HIS A 58 5.61 0.91 12.77
N LEU A 59 5.24 1.05 11.50
CA LEU A 59 5.87 2.00 10.59
C LEU A 59 5.73 3.44 11.08
N GLU A 60 4.56 3.84 11.57
CA GLU A 60 4.32 5.17 12.12
C GLU A 60 5.12 5.43 13.39
N SER A 61 5.32 4.43 14.25
CA SER A 61 6.20 4.53 15.43
C SER A 61 7.67 4.79 15.06
N LYS A 62 8.05 4.45 13.82
CA LYS A 62 9.38 4.66 13.24
C LYS A 62 9.46 5.93 12.37
N GLY A 63 8.43 6.77 12.40
CA GLY A 63 8.38 8.01 11.64
C GLY A 63 8.06 7.84 10.15
N ILE A 64 7.65 6.65 9.72
CA ILE A 64 7.21 6.37 8.36
C ILE A 64 5.71 6.59 8.28
N GLU A 65 5.28 7.69 7.65
CA GLU A 65 3.87 7.99 7.47
C GLU A 65 3.19 6.94 6.58
N THR A 66 2.08 6.40 7.07
CA THR A 66 1.24 5.47 6.31
C THR A 66 -0.15 6.03 6.06
N ARG A 67 -0.77 5.59 4.96
CA ARG A 67 -2.16 5.94 4.63
C ARG A 67 -2.93 4.69 4.19
N PRO A 68 -4.20 4.54 4.58
CA PRO A 68 -5.09 3.57 3.96
C PRO A 68 -5.39 3.97 2.51
N MET A 69 -5.88 3.04 1.70
CA MET A 69 -6.36 3.36 0.37
C MET A 69 -7.49 4.39 0.45
N MET A 70 -7.37 5.47 -0.33
CA MET A 70 -8.32 6.58 -0.33
C MET A 70 -9.74 6.13 -0.69
N ALA A 71 -10.72 6.66 0.04
CA ALA A 71 -12.15 6.44 -0.09
C ALA A 71 -12.61 4.97 0.11
N GLY A 72 -11.79 3.99 -0.18
CA GLY A 72 -12.17 2.57 -0.06
C GLY A 72 -13.43 2.26 -0.90
N THR A 73 -14.34 1.46 -0.33
CA THR A 73 -15.61 1.09 -0.98
C THR A 73 -16.63 2.19 -0.77
N LEU A 74 -16.94 2.95 -1.81
CA LEU A 74 -17.84 4.12 -1.74
C LEU A 74 -19.22 3.84 -1.12
N PRO A 75 -19.94 2.75 -1.48
CA PRO A 75 -21.25 2.48 -0.87
C PRO A 75 -21.22 2.26 0.64
N ASP A 76 -20.07 1.88 1.18
CA ASP A 76 -19.89 1.65 2.63
C ASP A 76 -19.57 2.94 3.39
N GLN A 77 -19.34 4.07 2.69
CA GLN A 77 -19.04 5.35 3.31
C GLN A 77 -20.27 5.98 3.96
N PRO A 78 -20.16 6.49 5.21
CA PRO A 78 -21.30 7.07 5.92
C PRO A 78 -22.01 8.17 5.14
N GLY A 79 -21.28 9.03 4.42
CA GLY A 79 -21.84 10.13 3.63
C GLY A 79 -22.67 9.68 2.43
N LEU A 80 -22.55 8.42 1.99
CA LEU A 80 -23.28 7.90 0.83
C LEU A 80 -24.46 6.99 1.20
N ARG A 81 -24.73 6.79 2.49
CA ARG A 81 -25.82 5.90 2.96
C ARG A 81 -27.19 6.32 2.47
N ASN A 82 -27.39 7.61 2.23
CA ASN A 82 -28.66 8.17 1.76
C ASN A 82 -28.67 8.51 0.26
N CYS A 83 -27.63 8.11 -0.47
CA CYS A 83 -27.56 8.32 -1.90
C CYS A 83 -28.30 7.20 -2.64
N ASN A 84 -29.21 7.56 -3.55
CA ASN A 84 -29.85 6.61 -4.44
C ASN A 84 -28.84 6.19 -5.51
N GLY A 85 -28.22 5.03 -5.32
CA GLY A 85 -27.26 4.44 -6.24
C GLY A 85 -27.55 2.95 -6.48
N ILE A 86 -27.05 2.44 -7.59
CA ILE A 86 -27.11 1.01 -7.89
C ILE A 86 -25.75 0.40 -7.59
N ILE A 87 -25.72 -0.62 -6.74
CA ILE A 87 -24.52 -1.42 -6.48
C ILE A 87 -24.50 -2.57 -7.49
N VAL A 88 -23.43 -2.65 -8.28
CA VAL A 88 -23.21 -3.73 -9.23
C VAL A 88 -22.17 -4.70 -8.67
N GLY A 89 -22.55 -5.97 -8.53
CA GLY A 89 -21.72 -7.01 -7.95
C GLY A 89 -21.67 -7.00 -6.42
N ASP A 90 -20.79 -7.85 -5.84
CA ASP A 90 -20.70 -8.06 -4.38
C ASP A 90 -19.71 -7.13 -3.68
N LEU A 91 -18.91 -6.39 -4.45
CA LEU A 91 -17.83 -5.50 -3.98
C LEU A 91 -16.77 -6.17 -3.08
N LYS A 92 -16.67 -7.51 -3.13
CA LYS A 92 -15.74 -8.27 -2.29
C LYS A 92 -14.31 -7.77 -2.42
N ASN A 93 -13.80 -7.65 -3.66
CA ASN A 93 -12.43 -7.19 -3.92
C ASN A 93 -12.23 -5.73 -3.49
N SER A 94 -13.22 -4.87 -3.69
CA SER A 94 -13.15 -3.46 -3.26
C SER A 94 -13.03 -3.34 -1.74
N ARG A 95 -13.80 -4.15 -1.00
CA ARG A 95 -13.73 -4.22 0.46
C ARG A 95 -12.40 -4.79 0.93
N TYR A 96 -11.93 -5.85 0.28
CA TYR A 96 -10.63 -6.46 0.59
C TYR A 96 -9.48 -5.44 0.45
N VAL A 97 -9.42 -4.74 -0.68
CA VAL A 97 -8.41 -3.68 -0.92
C VAL A 97 -8.53 -2.57 0.13
N ARG A 98 -9.74 -2.10 0.43
CA ARG A 98 -9.97 -1.08 1.47
C ARG A 98 -9.40 -1.50 2.83
N ASP A 99 -9.62 -2.75 3.22
CA ASP A 99 -9.31 -3.23 4.57
C ASP A 99 -7.85 -3.66 4.71
N ASN A 100 -7.19 -4.06 3.61
CA ASN A 100 -5.87 -4.67 3.63
C ASN A 100 -4.76 -3.87 2.93
N THR A 101 -5.09 -2.77 2.23
CA THR A 101 -4.07 -1.96 1.53
C THR A 101 -3.53 -0.85 2.41
N LEU A 102 -2.20 -0.71 2.38
CA LEU A 102 -1.45 0.37 2.99
C LEU A 102 -0.64 1.11 1.92
N CYS A 103 -0.45 2.40 2.14
CA CYS A 103 0.32 3.25 1.24
C CYS A 103 1.46 3.95 2.01
N VAL A 104 2.63 4.06 1.39
CA VAL A 104 3.76 4.85 1.89
C VAL A 104 4.16 5.92 0.88
N GLY A 105 4.83 6.96 1.36
CA GLY A 105 5.25 8.08 0.53
C GLY A 105 6.40 7.72 -0.41
N VAL A 106 6.34 8.25 -1.63
CA VAL A 106 7.44 8.20 -2.63
C VAL A 106 7.73 9.61 -3.15
N HIS A 107 7.63 10.60 -2.25
CA HIS A 107 7.74 12.02 -2.58
C HIS A 107 9.09 12.36 -3.22
N PRO A 108 9.17 13.36 -4.13
CA PRO A 108 10.41 13.72 -4.81
C PRO A 108 11.54 14.24 -3.91
N LEU A 109 11.26 14.63 -2.65
CA LEU A 109 12.28 14.99 -1.67
C LEU A 109 12.89 13.78 -0.96
N LEU A 110 12.32 12.59 -1.13
CA LEU A 110 12.85 11.34 -0.61
C LEU A 110 13.87 10.74 -1.59
N ASP A 111 14.90 10.14 -1.06
CA ASP A 111 15.91 9.45 -1.87
C ASP A 111 15.86 7.91 -1.69
N ILE A 112 16.86 7.21 -2.20
CA ILE A 112 16.92 5.75 -2.11
C ILE A 112 17.21 5.30 -0.68
N GLN A 113 17.95 6.09 0.11
CA GLN A 113 18.24 5.76 1.51
C GLN A 113 16.96 5.79 2.36
N ASP A 114 16.04 6.74 2.07
CA ASP A 114 14.72 6.74 2.70
C ASP A 114 13.92 5.48 2.34
N MET A 115 14.02 5.00 1.09
CA MET A 115 13.37 3.75 0.67
C MET A 115 14.02 2.53 1.34
N ASP A 116 15.34 2.51 1.49
CA ASP A 116 16.04 1.47 2.25
C ASP A 116 15.58 1.44 3.71
N TYR A 117 15.41 2.59 4.33
CA TYR A 117 14.87 2.67 5.69
C TYR A 117 13.45 2.08 5.80
N VAL A 118 12.58 2.36 4.83
CA VAL A 118 11.26 1.71 4.78
C VAL A 118 11.40 0.18 4.73
N LEU A 119 12.30 -0.34 3.90
CA LEU A 119 12.52 -1.78 3.75
C LEU A 119 13.14 -2.40 5.00
N GLU A 120 14.05 -1.71 5.69
CA GLU A 120 14.63 -2.16 6.97
C GLU A 120 13.54 -2.31 8.04
N GLU A 121 12.65 -1.33 8.19
CA GLU A 121 11.57 -1.39 9.16
C GLU A 121 10.49 -2.42 8.79
N MET A 122 10.26 -2.65 7.49
CA MET A 122 9.44 -3.78 7.03
C MET A 122 10.05 -5.12 7.43
N ASN A 123 11.35 -5.30 7.25
CA ASN A 123 12.07 -6.51 7.65
C ASN A 123 12.03 -6.73 9.17
N ASP A 124 12.24 -5.67 9.96
CA ASP A 124 12.15 -5.74 11.42
C ASP A 124 10.75 -6.20 11.86
N PHE A 125 9.70 -5.58 11.31
CA PHE A 125 8.32 -5.98 11.59
C PHE A 125 8.04 -7.44 11.22
N LEU A 126 8.39 -7.86 10.01
CA LEU A 126 8.14 -9.21 9.52
C LEU A 126 8.92 -10.27 10.29
N SER A 127 10.12 -9.96 10.77
CA SER A 127 10.92 -10.88 11.58
C SER A 127 10.28 -11.22 12.92
N ARG A 128 9.52 -10.28 13.48
CA ARG A 128 8.82 -10.41 14.78
C ARG A 128 7.42 -11.00 14.68
N ASN A 129 6.85 -11.05 13.45
CA ASN A 129 5.46 -11.44 13.21
C ASN A 129 5.34 -12.59 12.18
N LYS A 130 6.30 -13.50 12.18
CA LYS A 130 6.30 -14.71 11.32
C LYS A 130 5.32 -15.75 11.81
#